data_c469256b3847c4c7992215b714634a4e
#
_entry.id   c469256b3847c4c7992215b714634a4e
#
_cell.length_a   1.000
_cell.length_b   1.000
_cell.length_c   1.000
_cell.angle_alpha   90.00
_cell.angle_beta   90.00
_cell.angle_gamma   90.00
#
_symmetry.space_group_name_H-M   'P 1'
#
loop_
_entity.id
_entity.type
_entity.pdbx_description
1 polymer ?
#
loop_
_entity_poly.entity_id
_entity_poly.type
_entity_poly.pdbx_seq_one_letter_code
_entity_poly.pdbx_strand_id
1 'polypeptide(L)'
;IRDRSIELVRASSLYTVHTPVPAGHDYFDEGLFGKYMGGYPARMGISWDDLMDLGRNNPGDKGERFCMSVFACNTSQEVNGVSWLHGKVSQEMFSTIWKGYFPEEIHVGYVTNGVHFPTWSATEWKELYFKYFNENFWFDQSNPKIWEAIYNVPDEEIWKTRMTMKNKLVDYIRKSFRDTWLKNLSLIHISEPT
;
A
#
# COMPACT_ATOMS: atom_id res chain seq x y z
N ILE A 1 20.37 -27.75 6.62
CA ILE A 1 20.55 -26.42 7.29
C ILE A 1 19.66 -25.38 6.60
N ARG A 2 19.72 -25.29 5.25
CA ARG A 2 18.93 -24.32 4.44
C ARG A 2 17.45 -24.30 4.81
N ASP A 3 16.78 -25.43 4.71
CA ASP A 3 15.33 -25.52 4.91
C ASP A 3 14.93 -25.11 6.35
N ARG A 4 15.74 -25.48 7.34
CA ARG A 4 15.51 -25.03 8.73
C ARG A 4 15.65 -23.52 8.90
N SER A 5 16.58 -22.89 8.19
CA SER A 5 16.77 -21.44 8.25
C SER A 5 15.61 -20.68 7.56
N ILE A 6 15.12 -21.20 6.43
CA ILE A 6 13.94 -20.65 5.76
C ILE A 6 12.71 -20.78 6.65
N GLU A 7 12.48 -21.94 7.26
CA GLU A 7 11.35 -22.15 8.17
C GLU A 7 11.41 -21.25 9.41
N LEU A 8 12.61 -20.99 9.94
CA LEU A 8 12.77 -20.04 11.04
C LEU A 8 12.38 -18.61 10.65
N VAL A 9 12.81 -18.17 9.46
CA VAL A 9 12.45 -16.86 8.91
C VAL A 9 10.94 -16.80 8.66
N ARG A 10 10.36 -17.81 8.02
CA ARG A 10 8.92 -17.88 7.74
C ARG A 10 8.10 -17.77 9.04
N ALA A 11 8.45 -18.54 10.06
CA ALA A 11 7.74 -18.58 11.35
C ALA A 11 7.71 -17.23 12.07
N SER A 12 8.63 -16.32 11.73
CA SER A 12 8.73 -14.99 12.33
C SER A 12 8.39 -13.84 11.40
N SER A 13 7.93 -14.14 10.17
CA SER A 13 7.68 -13.13 9.14
C SER A 13 6.22 -13.11 8.71
N LEU A 14 5.72 -11.91 8.47
CA LEU A 14 4.42 -11.65 7.88
C LEU A 14 4.61 -10.69 6.70
N TYR A 15 3.99 -10.98 5.58
CA TYR A 15 3.98 -10.13 4.41
C TYR A 15 2.67 -9.35 4.30
N THR A 16 2.74 -8.04 4.29
CA THR A 16 1.59 -7.18 4.01
C THR A 16 1.69 -6.62 2.60
N VAL A 17 0.74 -7.02 1.75
CA VAL A 17 0.64 -6.50 0.39
C VAL A 17 -0.17 -5.20 0.38
N HIS A 18 0.32 -4.20 -0.38
CA HIS A 18 -0.31 -2.87 -0.44
C HIS A 18 -0.85 -2.52 -1.84
N THR A 19 -0.65 -3.39 -2.84
CA THR A 19 -1.12 -3.15 -4.20
C THR A 19 -2.09 -4.22 -4.68
N PRO A 20 -3.24 -3.83 -5.27
CA PRO A 20 -4.21 -4.77 -5.83
C PRO A 20 -3.92 -5.12 -7.30
N VAL A 21 -2.81 -4.64 -7.86
CA VAL A 21 -2.51 -4.80 -9.29
C VAL A 21 -1.13 -5.39 -9.52
N PRO A 22 -0.96 -6.32 -10.50
CA PRO A 22 0.33 -6.95 -10.79
C PRO A 22 1.46 -5.97 -11.12
N ALA A 23 1.14 -4.82 -11.74
CA ALA A 23 2.11 -3.79 -12.09
C ALA A 23 2.78 -3.11 -10.86
N GLY A 24 2.21 -3.28 -9.67
CA GLY A 24 2.79 -2.77 -8.41
C GLY A 24 3.80 -3.74 -7.77
N HIS A 25 4.06 -4.90 -8.37
CA HIS A 25 5.04 -5.86 -7.89
C HIS A 25 6.36 -5.68 -8.61
N ASP A 26 7.46 -5.73 -7.85
CA ASP A 26 8.80 -5.61 -8.41
C ASP A 26 9.26 -6.92 -9.01
N TYR A 27 9.65 -6.87 -10.29
CA TYR A 27 10.22 -7.99 -11.05
C TYR A 27 11.63 -7.64 -11.49
N PHE A 28 12.57 -8.54 -11.24
CA PHE A 28 13.97 -8.39 -11.62
C PHE A 28 14.38 -9.44 -12.63
N ASP A 29 14.93 -9.00 -13.76
CA ASP A 29 15.60 -9.88 -14.68
C ASP A 29 16.83 -10.51 -14.03
N GLU A 30 17.16 -11.75 -14.40
CA GLU A 30 18.24 -12.51 -13.80
C GLU A 30 19.58 -11.77 -13.85
N GLY A 31 19.88 -11.06 -14.96
CA GLY A 31 21.10 -10.29 -15.12
C GLY A 31 21.19 -9.11 -14.14
N LEU A 32 20.09 -8.37 -13.95
CA LEU A 32 20.04 -7.27 -13.01
C LEU A 32 20.10 -7.77 -11.57
N PHE A 33 19.33 -8.81 -11.25
CA PHE A 33 19.34 -9.41 -9.92
C PHE A 33 20.72 -9.97 -9.56
N GLY A 34 21.38 -10.65 -10.51
CA GLY A 34 22.71 -11.20 -10.35
C GLY A 34 23.81 -10.17 -10.10
N LYS A 35 23.66 -8.97 -10.67
CA LYS A 35 24.60 -7.86 -10.41
C LYS A 35 24.71 -7.52 -8.93
N TYR A 36 23.60 -7.59 -8.19
CA TYR A 36 23.54 -7.20 -6.76
C TYR A 36 23.55 -8.42 -5.84
N MET A 37 22.95 -9.53 -6.26
CA MET A 37 22.73 -10.69 -5.41
C MET A 37 23.66 -11.87 -5.72
N GLY A 38 24.49 -11.80 -6.77
CA GLY A 38 25.31 -12.93 -7.25
C GLY A 38 26.33 -13.47 -6.25
N GLY A 39 26.77 -12.67 -5.26
CA GLY A 39 27.65 -13.12 -4.19
C GLY A 39 26.98 -13.81 -3.01
N TYR A 40 25.64 -13.76 -2.91
CA TYR A 40 24.91 -14.31 -1.76
C TYR A 40 24.78 -15.83 -1.77
N PRO A 41 24.52 -16.52 -2.90
CA PRO A 41 24.39 -17.97 -2.91
C PRO A 41 25.58 -18.69 -2.30
N ALA A 42 26.80 -18.29 -2.67
CA ALA A 42 28.02 -18.88 -2.10
C ALA A 42 28.11 -18.68 -0.59
N ARG A 43 27.72 -17.51 -0.07
CA ARG A 43 27.71 -17.22 1.37
C ARG A 43 26.64 -18.01 2.12
N MET A 44 25.54 -18.35 1.46
CA MET A 44 24.41 -19.10 2.00
C MET A 44 24.58 -20.61 1.82
N GLY A 45 25.54 -21.07 1.01
CA GLY A 45 25.75 -22.47 0.68
C GLY A 45 24.62 -23.06 -0.18
N ILE A 46 24.06 -22.28 -1.10
CA ILE A 46 22.99 -22.65 -2.04
C ILE A 46 23.42 -22.37 -3.48
N SER A 47 22.74 -22.94 -4.44
CA SER A 47 22.94 -22.61 -5.85
C SER A 47 22.29 -21.26 -6.21
N TRP A 48 22.68 -20.70 -7.37
CA TRP A 48 22.01 -19.53 -7.94
C TRP A 48 20.53 -19.81 -8.26
N ASP A 49 20.26 -20.97 -8.85
CA ASP A 49 18.89 -21.38 -9.17
C ASP A 49 18.03 -21.53 -7.90
N ASP A 50 18.58 -22.06 -6.82
CA ASP A 50 17.88 -22.10 -5.53
C ASP A 50 17.47 -20.70 -5.01
N LEU A 51 18.33 -19.69 -5.21
CA LEU A 51 17.99 -18.31 -4.82
C LEU A 51 16.90 -17.75 -5.75
N MET A 52 17.04 -17.92 -7.05
CA MET A 52 16.06 -17.44 -8.02
C MET A 52 14.69 -18.09 -7.83
N ASP A 53 14.64 -19.37 -7.51
CA ASP A 53 13.40 -20.12 -7.31
C ASP A 53 12.57 -19.65 -6.11
N LEU A 54 13.18 -18.98 -5.16
CA LEU A 54 12.42 -18.33 -4.09
C LEU A 54 11.49 -17.21 -4.57
N GLY A 55 11.82 -16.58 -5.70
CA GLY A 55 11.03 -15.50 -6.31
C GLY A 55 10.28 -15.90 -7.58
N ARG A 56 10.24 -17.21 -7.94
CA ARG A 56 9.54 -17.73 -9.12
C ARG A 56 8.24 -18.43 -8.72
N ASN A 57 7.16 -18.20 -9.47
CA ASN A 57 5.91 -18.97 -9.30
C ASN A 57 6.11 -20.45 -9.68
N ASN A 58 6.98 -20.71 -10.66
CA ASN A 58 7.34 -22.05 -11.12
C ASN A 58 8.82 -22.28 -10.85
N PRO A 59 9.20 -22.87 -9.69
CA PRO A 59 10.58 -23.24 -9.44
C PRO A 59 11.18 -24.06 -10.58
N GLY A 60 12.39 -23.70 -11.01
CA GLY A 60 13.05 -24.30 -12.16
C GLY A 60 12.76 -23.68 -13.53
N ASP A 61 11.76 -22.80 -13.64
CA ASP A 61 11.49 -22.08 -14.89
C ASP A 61 12.43 -20.87 -15.03
N LYS A 62 13.47 -21.04 -15.84
CA LYS A 62 14.46 -20.01 -16.12
C LYS A 62 13.94 -18.84 -16.96
N GLY A 63 12.75 -18.95 -17.53
CA GLY A 63 12.07 -17.87 -18.23
C GLY A 63 11.38 -16.90 -17.28
N GLU A 64 11.11 -17.30 -16.03
CA GLU A 64 10.50 -16.43 -15.04
C GLU A 64 11.53 -15.49 -14.38
N ARG A 65 11.15 -14.20 -14.26
CA ARG A 65 11.90 -13.22 -13.50
C ARG A 65 11.74 -13.44 -12.00
N PHE A 66 12.69 -12.93 -11.21
CA PHE A 66 12.56 -12.89 -9.76
C PHE A 66 11.51 -11.85 -9.35
N CYS A 67 10.46 -12.28 -8.66
CA CYS A 67 9.41 -11.42 -8.14
C CYS A 67 9.54 -11.28 -6.62
N MET A 68 9.66 -10.02 -6.13
CA MET A 68 9.78 -9.75 -4.70
C MET A 68 8.55 -10.18 -3.91
N SER A 69 7.35 -10.08 -4.49
CA SER A 69 6.13 -10.52 -3.82
C SER A 69 6.03 -12.03 -3.69
N VAL A 70 6.46 -12.78 -4.72
CA VAL A 70 6.56 -14.25 -4.65
C VAL A 70 7.58 -14.66 -3.59
N PHE A 71 8.74 -14.00 -3.58
CA PHE A 71 9.75 -14.20 -2.55
C PHE A 71 9.20 -13.95 -1.14
N ALA A 72 8.47 -12.84 -0.95
CA ALA A 72 7.86 -12.51 0.33
C ALA A 72 6.81 -13.55 0.76
N CYS A 73 5.96 -14.02 -0.16
CA CYS A 73 5.00 -15.10 0.10
C CYS A 73 5.71 -16.41 0.49
N ASN A 74 6.79 -16.76 -0.21
CA ASN A 74 7.54 -18.00 0.06
C ASN A 74 8.32 -17.96 1.38
N THR A 75 8.62 -16.78 1.90
CA THR A 75 9.44 -16.59 3.12
C THR A 75 8.66 -16.02 4.30
N SER A 76 7.35 -15.90 4.20
CA SER A 76 6.46 -15.46 5.28
C SER A 76 5.47 -16.56 5.64
N GLN A 77 5.11 -16.65 6.92
CA GLN A 77 4.10 -17.59 7.38
C GLN A 77 2.70 -17.13 6.99
N GLU A 78 2.45 -15.83 7.15
CA GLU A 78 1.16 -15.21 6.88
C GLU A 78 1.33 -14.11 5.82
N VAL A 79 0.30 -13.97 4.99
CA VAL A 79 0.18 -12.89 4.02
C VAL A 79 -1.15 -12.18 4.24
N ASN A 80 -1.16 -10.85 4.25
CA ASN A 80 -2.40 -10.11 4.39
C ASN A 80 -2.51 -8.92 3.43
N GLY A 81 -3.71 -8.71 2.93
CA GLY A 81 -4.13 -7.45 2.33
C GLY A 81 -4.51 -6.41 3.38
N VAL A 82 -4.70 -5.16 2.98
CA VAL A 82 -4.95 -4.02 3.89
C VAL A 82 -6.43 -3.62 4.00
N SER A 83 -7.34 -4.48 3.52
CA SER A 83 -8.79 -4.43 3.73
C SER A 83 -9.42 -5.77 3.32
N TRP A 84 -10.68 -6.01 3.71
CA TRP A 84 -11.40 -7.22 3.32
C TRP A 84 -11.40 -7.45 1.80
N LEU A 85 -11.77 -6.43 1.01
CA LEU A 85 -11.78 -6.54 -0.45
C LEU A 85 -10.37 -6.77 -1.01
N HIS A 86 -9.38 -6.07 -0.47
CA HIS A 86 -7.99 -6.25 -0.91
C HIS A 86 -7.47 -7.66 -0.57
N GLY A 87 -7.87 -8.24 0.56
CA GLY A 87 -7.59 -9.64 0.88
C GLY A 87 -8.13 -10.59 -0.18
N LYS A 88 -9.38 -10.41 -0.62
CA LYS A 88 -9.99 -11.21 -1.70
C LYS A 88 -9.24 -11.09 -3.02
N VAL A 89 -8.93 -9.87 -3.45
CA VAL A 89 -8.13 -9.63 -4.66
C VAL A 89 -6.74 -10.25 -4.54
N SER A 90 -6.13 -10.18 -3.36
CA SER A 90 -4.81 -10.78 -3.11
C SER A 90 -4.84 -12.31 -3.13
N GLN A 91 -5.92 -12.93 -2.66
CA GLN A 91 -6.13 -14.38 -2.79
C GLN A 91 -6.11 -14.81 -4.26
N GLU A 92 -6.85 -14.13 -5.11
CA GLU A 92 -6.84 -14.41 -6.55
C GLU A 92 -5.47 -14.16 -7.18
N MET A 93 -4.84 -13.04 -6.85
CA MET A 93 -3.57 -12.60 -7.41
C MET A 93 -2.41 -13.56 -7.07
N PHE A 94 -2.39 -14.12 -5.87
CA PHE A 94 -1.34 -15.03 -5.40
C PHE A 94 -1.70 -16.52 -5.51
N SER A 95 -2.86 -16.86 -6.06
CA SER A 95 -3.30 -18.26 -6.21
C SER A 95 -2.30 -19.13 -6.98
N THR A 96 -1.53 -18.55 -7.90
CA THR A 96 -0.53 -19.25 -8.69
C THR A 96 0.69 -19.73 -7.87
N ILE A 97 0.92 -19.15 -6.67
CA ILE A 97 2.01 -19.54 -5.77
C ILE A 97 1.67 -20.87 -5.06
N TRP A 98 0.40 -21.02 -4.63
CA TRP A 98 -0.08 -22.21 -3.93
C TRP A 98 -0.90 -23.10 -4.86
N LYS A 99 -0.23 -23.85 -5.72
CA LYS A 99 -0.86 -24.73 -6.70
C LYS A 99 -1.68 -25.82 -6.02
N GLY A 100 -2.87 -26.06 -6.53
CA GLY A 100 -3.77 -27.11 -6.03
C GLY A 100 -4.74 -26.65 -4.94
N TYR A 101 -4.68 -25.36 -4.56
CA TYR A 101 -5.64 -24.73 -3.66
C TYR A 101 -6.54 -23.76 -4.41
N PHE A 102 -7.79 -23.64 -4.00
CA PHE A 102 -8.66 -22.55 -4.45
C PHE A 102 -8.20 -21.23 -3.81
N PRO A 103 -8.46 -20.06 -4.46
CA PRO A 103 -8.03 -18.77 -3.92
C PRO A 103 -8.47 -18.52 -2.47
N GLU A 104 -9.65 -18.97 -2.08
CA GLU A 104 -10.20 -18.82 -0.73
C GLU A 104 -9.58 -19.75 0.32
N GLU A 105 -8.82 -20.76 -0.11
CA GLU A 105 -8.14 -21.71 0.79
C GLU A 105 -6.71 -21.33 1.11
N ILE A 106 -6.11 -20.39 0.34
CA ILE A 106 -4.72 -20.00 0.55
C ILE A 106 -4.57 -19.09 1.77
N HIS A 107 -3.38 -19.10 2.38
CA HIS A 107 -3.03 -18.32 3.56
C HIS A 107 -2.86 -16.82 3.26
N VAL A 108 -3.90 -16.19 2.70
CA VAL A 108 -3.95 -14.76 2.46
C VAL A 108 -5.18 -14.19 3.16
N GLY A 109 -4.94 -13.51 4.26
CA GLY A 109 -5.96 -12.83 5.04
C GLY A 109 -6.04 -11.34 4.74
N TYR A 110 -6.60 -10.60 5.69
CA TYR A 110 -6.60 -9.16 5.65
C TYR A 110 -6.56 -8.54 7.04
N VAL A 111 -5.93 -7.37 7.12
CA VAL A 111 -6.02 -6.48 8.28
C VAL A 111 -6.37 -5.11 7.75
N THR A 112 -7.50 -4.55 8.18
CA THR A 112 -7.95 -3.24 7.70
C THR A 112 -7.04 -2.16 8.26
N ASN A 113 -6.54 -1.28 7.39
CA ASN A 113 -5.74 -0.14 7.82
C ASN A 113 -6.53 0.77 8.76
N GLY A 114 -5.88 1.23 9.81
CA GLY A 114 -6.40 2.30 10.65
C GLY A 114 -6.29 3.66 9.95
N VAL A 115 -7.11 4.60 10.41
CA VAL A 115 -7.05 6.00 9.98
C VAL A 115 -6.51 6.84 11.15
N HIS A 116 -5.39 7.52 10.93
CA HIS A 116 -4.86 8.44 11.92
C HIS A 116 -5.63 9.77 11.82
N PHE A 117 -6.71 9.87 12.59
CA PHE A 117 -7.62 11.01 12.58
C PHE A 117 -6.90 12.38 12.72
N PRO A 118 -5.94 12.57 13.66
CA PRO A 118 -5.27 13.85 13.80
C PRO A 118 -4.50 14.31 12.55
N THR A 119 -3.96 13.38 11.75
CA THR A 119 -3.25 13.71 10.51
C THR A 119 -4.21 14.05 9.38
N TRP A 120 -5.29 13.27 9.22
CA TRP A 120 -6.12 13.34 8.03
C TRP A 120 -7.34 14.25 8.18
N SER A 121 -7.67 14.66 9.40
CA SER A 121 -8.75 15.60 9.64
C SER A 121 -8.25 17.05 9.54
N ALA A 122 -8.94 17.85 8.76
CA ALA A 122 -8.64 19.27 8.64
C ALA A 122 -8.97 20.03 9.93
N THR A 123 -8.30 21.17 10.13
CA THR A 123 -8.47 22.01 11.32
C THR A 123 -9.93 22.41 11.55
N GLU A 124 -10.65 22.77 10.49
CA GLU A 124 -12.05 23.18 10.56
C GLU A 124 -12.98 22.05 11.05
N TRP A 125 -12.70 20.81 10.66
CA TRP A 125 -13.40 19.64 11.18
C TRP A 125 -13.04 19.38 12.64
N LYS A 126 -11.78 19.54 13.01
CA LYS A 126 -11.35 19.41 14.41
C LYS A 126 -12.05 20.41 15.30
N GLU A 127 -12.14 21.67 14.89
CA GLU A 127 -12.85 22.74 15.62
C GLU A 127 -14.33 22.39 15.80
N LEU A 128 -14.99 21.86 14.76
CA LEU A 128 -16.38 21.39 14.85
C LEU A 128 -16.52 20.26 15.86
N TYR A 129 -15.64 19.28 15.82
CA TYR A 129 -15.66 18.15 16.75
C TYR A 129 -15.35 18.61 18.18
N PHE A 130 -14.43 19.54 18.39
CA PHE A 130 -14.17 20.12 19.70
C PHE A 130 -15.41 20.79 20.32
N LYS A 131 -16.23 21.40 19.49
CA LYS A 131 -17.42 22.11 19.94
C LYS A 131 -18.55 21.16 20.38
N TYR A 132 -18.70 20.00 19.73
CA TYR A 132 -19.86 19.13 19.88
C TYR A 132 -19.56 17.77 20.50
N PHE A 133 -18.34 17.30 20.42
CA PHE A 133 -17.93 16.00 20.92
C PHE A 133 -17.30 16.16 22.31
N ASN A 134 -17.32 15.09 23.10
CA ASN A 134 -16.69 15.09 24.42
C ASN A 134 -15.16 15.02 24.32
N GLU A 135 -14.48 15.30 25.44
CA GLU A 135 -13.02 15.33 25.51
C GLU A 135 -12.36 13.98 25.17
N ASN A 136 -13.05 12.86 25.45
CA ASN A 136 -12.51 11.53 25.17
C ASN A 136 -12.39 11.25 23.67
N PHE A 137 -13.08 11.99 22.81
CA PHE A 137 -12.97 11.85 21.35
C PHE A 137 -11.53 11.94 20.84
N TRP A 138 -10.70 12.77 21.47
CA TRP A 138 -9.31 12.97 21.05
C TRP A 138 -8.39 11.81 21.42
N PHE A 139 -8.77 11.01 22.40
CA PHE A 139 -7.98 9.88 22.89
C PHE A 139 -8.45 8.56 22.32
N ASP A 140 -9.74 8.44 22.01
CA ASP A 140 -10.32 7.20 21.49
C ASP A 140 -11.41 7.48 20.45
N GLN A 141 -11.03 7.43 19.17
CA GLN A 141 -11.98 7.51 18.06
C GLN A 141 -12.51 6.13 17.63
N SER A 142 -12.07 5.04 18.28
CA SER A 142 -12.49 3.68 17.94
C SER A 142 -13.90 3.33 18.44
N ASN A 143 -14.39 4.05 19.45
CA ASN A 143 -15.71 3.82 20.01
C ASN A 143 -16.82 4.42 19.13
N PRO A 144 -17.67 3.59 18.48
CA PRO A 144 -18.73 4.08 17.59
C PRO A 144 -19.70 5.08 18.26
N LYS A 145 -19.96 4.91 19.56
CA LYS A 145 -20.88 5.77 20.31
C LYS A 145 -20.41 7.23 20.39
N ILE A 146 -19.11 7.47 20.37
CA ILE A 146 -18.58 8.84 20.39
C ILE A 146 -18.97 9.59 19.12
N TRP A 147 -19.06 8.88 17.99
CA TRP A 147 -19.44 9.47 16.71
C TRP A 147 -20.93 9.83 16.61
N GLU A 148 -21.79 9.27 17.46
CA GLU A 148 -23.21 9.63 17.51
C GLU A 148 -23.41 11.11 17.86
N ALA A 149 -22.44 11.77 18.48
CA ALA A 149 -22.47 13.20 18.74
C ALA A 149 -22.62 14.05 17.46
N ILE A 150 -22.31 13.51 16.28
CA ILE A 150 -22.52 14.18 14.98
C ILE A 150 -23.98 14.54 14.73
N TYR A 151 -24.92 13.74 15.25
CA TYR A 151 -26.35 13.99 15.09
C TYR A 151 -26.85 15.21 15.90
N ASN A 152 -26.04 15.74 16.82
CA ASN A 152 -26.34 16.97 17.58
C ASN A 152 -25.79 18.22 16.89
N VAL A 153 -25.03 18.06 15.80
CA VAL A 153 -24.46 19.18 15.06
C VAL A 153 -25.50 19.72 14.08
N PRO A 154 -25.82 21.02 14.09
CA PRO A 154 -26.71 21.62 13.09
C PRO A 154 -26.20 21.40 11.65
N ASP A 155 -27.07 21.03 10.74
CA ASP A 155 -26.73 20.79 9.33
C ASP A 155 -26.03 21.97 8.67
N GLU A 156 -26.42 23.20 9.05
CA GLU A 156 -25.80 24.43 8.54
C GLU A 156 -24.33 24.54 8.93
N GLU A 157 -23.94 24.08 10.14
CA GLU A 157 -22.53 24.11 10.57
C GLU A 157 -21.71 23.04 9.84
N ILE A 158 -22.28 21.86 9.66
CA ILE A 158 -21.66 20.78 8.86
C ILE A 158 -21.42 21.27 7.43
N TRP A 159 -22.46 21.86 6.82
CA TRP A 159 -22.39 22.36 5.45
C TRP A 159 -21.41 23.52 5.32
N LYS A 160 -21.42 24.46 6.23
CA LYS A 160 -20.47 25.59 6.27
C LYS A 160 -19.02 25.10 6.36
N THR A 161 -18.75 24.15 7.25
CA THR A 161 -17.42 23.56 7.39
C THR A 161 -16.97 22.89 6.09
N ARG A 162 -17.85 22.08 5.47
CA ARG A 162 -17.58 21.43 4.19
C ARG A 162 -17.32 22.45 3.07
N MET A 163 -18.11 23.51 2.99
CA MET A 163 -17.94 24.56 1.96
C MET A 163 -16.64 25.35 2.15
N THR A 164 -16.24 25.60 3.40
CA THR A 164 -14.94 26.21 3.70
C THR A 164 -13.79 25.36 3.16
N MET A 165 -13.82 24.04 3.40
CA MET A 165 -12.83 23.11 2.89
C MET A 165 -12.83 23.03 1.36
N LYS A 166 -14.02 22.99 0.75
CA LYS A 166 -14.16 22.97 -0.72
C LYS A 166 -13.58 24.23 -1.35
N ASN A 167 -13.84 25.40 -0.77
CA ASN A 167 -13.30 26.66 -1.26
C ASN A 167 -11.77 26.69 -1.17
N LYS A 168 -11.18 26.23 -0.06
CA LYS A 168 -9.72 26.09 0.08
C LYS A 168 -9.12 25.21 -1.03
N LEU A 169 -9.75 24.07 -1.33
CA LEU A 169 -9.31 23.19 -2.40
C LEU A 169 -9.40 23.86 -3.77
N VAL A 170 -10.51 24.52 -4.07
CA VAL A 170 -10.72 25.24 -5.34
C VAL A 170 -9.69 26.36 -5.50
N ASP A 171 -9.41 27.13 -4.46
CA ASP A 171 -8.42 28.20 -4.49
C ASP A 171 -7.00 27.64 -4.69
N TYR A 172 -6.67 26.54 -4.05
CA TYR A 172 -5.40 25.83 -4.28
C TYR A 172 -5.27 25.36 -5.74
N ILE A 173 -6.31 24.74 -6.30
CA ILE A 173 -6.34 24.31 -7.71
C ILE A 173 -6.16 25.51 -8.64
N ARG A 174 -6.91 26.58 -8.43
CA ARG A 174 -6.82 27.80 -9.25
C ARG A 174 -5.42 28.40 -9.25
N LYS A 175 -4.80 28.47 -8.06
CA LYS A 175 -3.43 28.96 -7.92
C LYS A 175 -2.43 28.06 -8.64
N SER A 176 -2.50 26.74 -8.43
CA SER A 176 -1.61 25.77 -9.05
C SER A 176 -1.74 25.78 -10.58
N PHE A 177 -2.97 25.88 -11.09
CA PHE A 177 -3.23 25.97 -12.52
C PHE A 177 -2.66 27.24 -13.14
N ARG A 178 -2.85 28.39 -12.49
CA ARG A 178 -2.30 29.67 -12.93
C ARG A 178 -0.77 29.62 -12.98
N ASP A 179 -0.13 29.09 -11.94
CA ASP A 179 1.33 29.02 -11.87
C ASP A 179 1.90 28.08 -12.95
N THR A 180 1.25 26.97 -13.22
CA THR A 180 1.64 26.02 -14.28
C THR A 180 1.40 26.63 -15.67
N TRP A 181 0.28 27.30 -15.89
CA TRP A 181 -0.04 27.95 -17.15
C TRP A 181 0.96 29.06 -17.47
N LEU A 182 1.32 29.91 -16.50
CA LEU A 182 2.31 30.97 -16.68
C LEU A 182 3.71 30.41 -16.98
N LYS A 183 4.10 29.29 -16.35
CA LYS A 183 5.35 28.60 -16.68
C LYS A 183 5.35 28.07 -18.11
N ASN A 184 4.28 27.47 -18.54
CA ASN A 184 4.16 26.94 -19.90
C ASN A 184 4.14 28.04 -20.96
N LEU A 185 3.50 29.18 -20.70
CA LEU A 185 3.56 30.34 -21.58
C LEU A 185 4.96 30.88 -21.75
N SER A 186 5.75 30.94 -20.67
CA SER A 186 7.15 31.41 -20.76
C SER A 186 8.02 30.49 -21.62
N LEU A 187 7.70 29.18 -21.66
CA LEU A 187 8.39 28.20 -22.51
C LEU A 187 8.00 28.31 -23.98
N ILE A 188 6.75 28.69 -24.29
CA ILE A 188 6.25 28.88 -25.66
C ILE A 188 6.95 30.10 -26.30
N HIS A 189 7.15 31.18 -25.56
CA HIS A 189 7.84 32.38 -26.06
C HIS A 189 9.35 32.20 -26.30
N ILE A 190 9.96 31.16 -25.75
CA ILE A 190 11.38 30.85 -25.98
C ILE A 190 11.59 30.04 -27.27
N SER A 191 10.53 29.47 -27.84
CA SER A 191 10.59 28.59 -29.01
C SER A 191 10.13 29.21 -30.31
N GLU A 192 9.83 30.50 -30.37
CA GLU A 192 9.59 31.19 -31.65
C GLU A 192 10.93 31.50 -32.30
N PRO A 193 11.21 30.96 -33.53
CA PRO A 193 12.41 31.32 -34.26
C PRO A 193 12.26 32.76 -34.79
N THR A 194 13.20 33.57 -34.47
CA THR A 194 13.45 34.88 -35.12
C THR A 194 13.76 34.71 -36.61
#